data_7757fcb965f3a4e20312255f3d460f5c
#
_entry.id   7757fcb965f3a4e20312255f3d460f5c
#
_cell.length_a   1.000
_cell.length_b   1.000
_cell.length_c   1.000
_cell.angle_alpha   90.00
_cell.angle_beta   90.00
_cell.angle_gamma   90.00
#
_symmetry.space_group_name_H-M   'P 1'
#
loop_
_entity.id
_entity.type
_entity.pdbx_description
1 polymer ?
#
loop_
_entity_poly.entity_id
_entity_poly.type
_entity_poly.pdbx_seq_one_letter_code
_entity_poly.pdbx_strand_id
1 'polypeptide(L)'
;MSPTNKKEIEPMKKLICLLLSVLLLVGASAAMADSVKLKIATWTSNETQLALLGSFVDEFAQKKGIDIDYTFESLSGAEYSSLLLMDLQSNEAPDAFWIMESDIKAFIGAGLCAKLNDALTDYDPDDIDAGALSLWRDGDDIYAVPFSTSPFIMIYNKDLFEQAGLKDPNEYVAEGTWTWETFRECMKTIKEKTGVYGYMTVNNAGFADRTEMNLTPFVRGFGGDFWTDDLEVKIDSAESIAGVQF
;
A
#
# COMPACT_ATOMS: atom_id res chain seq x y z
N MET A 1 -31.27 20.92 -75.74
CA MET A 1 -30.70 20.49 -74.45
C MET A 1 -29.80 19.29 -74.71
N SER A 2 -28.52 19.49 -74.54
CA SER A 2 -27.44 18.59 -74.96
C SER A 2 -27.31 17.33 -74.08
N PRO A 3 -27.02 16.13 -74.63
CA PRO A 3 -26.96 14.89 -73.90
C PRO A 3 -25.60 14.53 -73.27
N THR A 4 -24.74 15.56 -73.07
CA THR A 4 -23.33 15.36 -72.72
C THR A 4 -23.03 15.24 -71.23
N ASN A 5 -24.02 15.31 -70.33
CA ASN A 5 -23.76 15.37 -68.86
C ASN A 5 -23.96 14.06 -68.06
N LYS A 6 -24.36 12.96 -68.73
CA LYS A 6 -24.63 11.69 -68.06
C LYS A 6 -23.44 10.75 -68.00
N LYS A 7 -22.44 10.91 -68.88
CA LYS A 7 -21.26 10.01 -68.98
C LYS A 7 -20.13 10.32 -68.00
N GLU A 8 -20.03 11.58 -67.50
CA GLU A 8 -18.99 11.96 -66.55
C GLU A 8 -19.36 11.77 -65.09
N ILE A 9 -20.67 11.61 -64.77
CA ILE A 9 -21.17 11.46 -63.41
C ILE A 9 -21.02 10.03 -62.89
N GLU A 10 -21.01 9.02 -63.75
CA GLU A 10 -20.88 7.61 -63.33
C GLU A 10 -19.48 7.23 -62.80
N PRO A 11 -18.34 7.64 -63.42
CA PRO A 11 -17.03 7.34 -62.87
C PRO A 11 -16.75 8.10 -61.56
N MET A 12 -17.30 9.31 -61.41
CA MET A 12 -17.14 10.14 -60.22
C MET A 12 -17.93 9.53 -59.01
N LYS A 13 -19.14 9.01 -59.26
CA LYS A 13 -19.90 8.26 -58.23
C LYS A 13 -19.21 6.97 -57.80
N LYS A 14 -18.62 6.24 -58.76
CA LYS A 14 -17.84 5.01 -58.43
C LYS A 14 -16.58 5.38 -57.64
N LEU A 15 -15.89 6.47 -57.94
CA LEU A 15 -14.72 6.94 -57.19
C LEU A 15 -15.10 7.40 -55.77
N ILE A 16 -16.22 8.11 -55.62
CA ILE A 16 -16.74 8.53 -54.30
C ILE A 16 -17.18 7.31 -53.48
N CYS A 17 -17.84 6.31 -54.06
CA CYS A 17 -18.20 5.07 -53.37
C CYS A 17 -16.94 4.27 -53.01
N LEU A 18 -15.90 4.26 -53.83
CA LEU A 18 -14.65 3.59 -53.52
C LEU A 18 -13.89 4.33 -52.41
N LEU A 19 -13.87 5.66 -52.40
CA LEU A 19 -13.27 6.47 -51.34
C LEU A 19 -14.05 6.31 -50.00
N LEU A 20 -15.38 6.27 -50.06
CA LEU A 20 -16.20 6.02 -48.87
C LEU A 20 -16.06 4.61 -48.34
N SER A 21 -15.92 3.58 -49.20
CA SER A 21 -15.64 2.22 -48.74
C SER A 21 -14.22 2.04 -48.17
N VAL A 22 -13.23 2.74 -48.70
CA VAL A 22 -11.87 2.79 -48.13
C VAL A 22 -11.85 3.56 -46.80
N LEU A 23 -12.61 4.68 -46.69
CA LEU A 23 -12.76 5.39 -45.41
C LEU A 23 -13.49 4.54 -44.35
N LEU A 24 -14.49 3.78 -44.75
CA LEU A 24 -15.20 2.80 -43.85
C LEU A 24 -14.31 1.63 -43.48
N LEU A 25 -13.45 1.16 -44.37
CA LEU A 25 -12.48 0.09 -44.07
C LEU A 25 -11.32 0.58 -43.18
N VAL A 26 -10.89 1.84 -43.32
CA VAL A 26 -9.88 2.48 -42.46
C VAL A 26 -10.49 2.86 -41.10
N GLY A 27 -11.79 3.22 -41.06
CA GLY A 27 -12.54 3.47 -39.81
C GLY A 27 -12.92 2.21 -39.05
N ALA A 28 -13.00 1.05 -39.72
CA ALA A 28 -13.32 -0.24 -39.08
C ALA A 28 -12.08 -1.00 -38.57
N SER A 29 -10.90 -0.55 -38.90
CA SER A 29 -9.63 -1.02 -38.31
C SER A 29 -9.16 -0.10 -37.16
N ALA A 30 -10.07 0.56 -36.43
CA ALA A 30 -9.88 0.73 -35.00
C ALA A 30 -9.88 -0.71 -34.46
N ALA A 31 -8.69 -1.34 -34.51
CA ALA A 31 -8.46 -2.61 -33.88
C ALA A 31 -9.11 -2.54 -32.50
N MET A 32 -10.07 -3.40 -32.24
CA MET A 32 -10.40 -3.74 -30.87
C MET A 32 -9.07 -4.25 -30.33
N ALA A 33 -8.31 -3.38 -29.70
CA ALA A 33 -7.18 -3.81 -28.92
C ALA A 33 -7.79 -4.76 -27.90
N ASP A 34 -7.34 -6.01 -27.90
CA ASP A 34 -7.77 -6.96 -26.90
C ASP A 34 -7.59 -6.30 -25.56
N SER A 35 -8.64 -6.34 -24.70
CA SER A 35 -8.57 -5.77 -23.36
C SER A 35 -7.42 -6.42 -22.60
N VAL A 36 -6.65 -5.59 -21.89
CA VAL A 36 -5.60 -6.10 -20.99
C VAL A 36 -6.30 -6.77 -19.82
N LYS A 37 -6.06 -8.04 -19.60
CA LYS A 37 -6.63 -8.76 -18.45
C LYS A 37 -5.69 -8.63 -17.27
N LEU A 38 -6.24 -8.24 -16.11
CA LEU A 38 -5.47 -8.12 -14.86
C LEU A 38 -6.16 -8.90 -13.74
N LYS A 39 -5.40 -9.73 -13.06
CA LYS A 39 -5.75 -10.39 -11.81
C LYS A 39 -5.01 -9.68 -10.67
N ILE A 40 -5.76 -9.12 -9.71
CA ILE A 40 -5.21 -8.33 -8.61
C ILE A 40 -5.55 -9.01 -7.29
N ALA A 41 -4.53 -9.45 -6.54
CA ALA A 41 -4.74 -10.08 -5.24
C ALA A 41 -4.68 -9.07 -4.10
N THR A 42 -5.66 -9.17 -3.19
CA THR A 42 -5.77 -8.32 -2.00
C THR A 42 -6.21 -9.14 -0.79
N TRP A 43 -5.95 -8.65 0.44
CA TRP A 43 -6.51 -9.27 1.65
C TRP A 43 -7.89 -8.72 2.04
N THR A 44 -8.40 -7.72 1.34
CA THR A 44 -9.72 -7.17 1.63
C THR A 44 -10.80 -7.86 0.80
N SER A 45 -11.92 -8.16 1.44
CA SER A 45 -13.17 -8.58 0.80
C SER A 45 -14.28 -7.51 0.95
N ASN A 46 -13.91 -6.32 1.43
CA ASN A 46 -14.87 -5.23 1.60
C ASN A 46 -15.24 -4.64 0.24
N GLU A 47 -16.51 -4.79 -0.16
CA GLU A 47 -17.01 -4.36 -1.47
C GLU A 47 -16.79 -2.87 -1.75
N THR A 48 -16.90 -2.02 -0.72
CA THR A 48 -16.67 -0.57 -0.88
C THR A 48 -15.20 -0.27 -1.18
N GLN A 49 -14.27 -0.97 -0.53
CA GLN A 49 -12.84 -0.83 -0.79
C GLN A 49 -12.49 -1.38 -2.18
N LEU A 50 -13.02 -2.53 -2.56
CA LEU A 50 -12.79 -3.11 -3.88
C LEU A 50 -13.36 -2.21 -5.00
N ALA A 51 -14.54 -1.61 -4.80
CA ALA A 51 -15.10 -0.64 -5.74
C ALA A 51 -14.22 0.62 -5.88
N LEU A 52 -13.63 1.11 -4.76
CA LEU A 52 -12.70 2.22 -4.79
C LEU A 52 -11.41 1.86 -5.55
N LEU A 53 -10.84 0.70 -5.28
CA LEU A 53 -9.66 0.22 -6.01
C LEU A 53 -9.95 0.06 -7.51
N GLY A 54 -11.12 -0.48 -7.86
CA GLY A 54 -11.57 -0.58 -9.24
C GLY A 54 -11.65 0.78 -9.92
N SER A 55 -12.16 1.81 -9.23
CA SER A 55 -12.23 3.16 -9.80
C SER A 55 -10.85 3.74 -10.15
N PHE A 56 -9.79 3.38 -9.44
CA PHE A 56 -8.43 3.78 -9.78
C PHE A 56 -7.92 3.07 -11.04
N VAL A 57 -8.26 1.78 -11.21
CA VAL A 57 -7.94 1.05 -12.44
C VAL A 57 -8.66 1.66 -13.64
N ASP A 58 -9.95 1.98 -13.49
CA ASP A 58 -10.76 2.62 -14.54
C ASP A 58 -10.22 4.00 -14.91
N GLU A 59 -9.85 4.82 -13.93
CA GLU A 59 -9.26 6.14 -14.16
C GLU A 59 -7.91 6.03 -14.91
N PHE A 60 -7.07 5.09 -14.51
CA PHE A 60 -5.81 4.81 -15.19
C PHE A 60 -6.03 4.36 -16.63
N ALA A 61 -6.96 3.41 -16.85
CA ALA A 61 -7.33 2.92 -18.18
C ALA A 61 -7.78 4.09 -19.09
N GLN A 62 -8.66 4.94 -18.57
CA GLN A 62 -9.14 6.12 -19.27
C GLN A 62 -7.99 7.10 -19.59
N LYS A 63 -7.13 7.38 -18.62
CA LYS A 63 -5.99 8.30 -18.79
C LYS A 63 -4.99 7.81 -19.84
N LYS A 64 -4.76 6.51 -19.90
CA LYS A 64 -3.83 5.87 -20.85
C LYS A 64 -4.50 5.51 -22.20
N GLY A 65 -5.82 5.55 -22.29
CA GLY A 65 -6.58 5.19 -23.50
C GLY A 65 -6.50 3.71 -23.83
N ILE A 66 -6.44 2.86 -22.81
CA ILE A 66 -6.39 1.39 -22.92
C ILE A 66 -7.65 0.78 -22.33
N ASP A 67 -8.01 -0.42 -22.79
CA ASP A 67 -9.12 -1.20 -22.21
C ASP A 67 -8.54 -2.23 -21.24
N ILE A 68 -9.02 -2.21 -19.98
CA ILE A 68 -8.56 -3.13 -18.92
C ILE A 68 -9.76 -3.91 -18.38
N ASP A 69 -9.70 -5.23 -18.49
CA ASP A 69 -10.61 -6.18 -17.84
C ASP A 69 -9.92 -6.72 -16.59
N TYR A 70 -10.35 -6.30 -15.40
CA TYR A 70 -9.69 -6.67 -14.16
C TYR A 70 -10.58 -7.46 -13.21
N THR A 71 -9.95 -8.30 -12.43
CA THR A 71 -10.60 -9.05 -11.35
C THR A 71 -9.82 -8.90 -10.05
N PHE A 72 -10.54 -8.75 -8.93
CA PHE A 72 -9.95 -8.81 -7.61
C PHE A 72 -10.08 -10.22 -7.04
N GLU A 73 -8.97 -10.77 -6.61
CA GLU A 73 -8.91 -12.00 -5.83
C GLU A 73 -8.69 -11.65 -4.36
N SER A 74 -9.72 -11.89 -3.54
CA SER A 74 -9.67 -11.62 -2.11
C SER A 74 -9.20 -12.87 -1.37
N LEU A 75 -7.95 -12.89 -0.99
CA LEU A 75 -7.37 -13.97 -0.18
C LEU A 75 -7.65 -13.71 1.31
N SER A 76 -7.74 -14.77 2.12
CA SER A 76 -7.98 -14.64 3.57
C SER A 76 -6.86 -13.83 4.24
N GLY A 77 -7.23 -12.78 5.00
CA GLY A 77 -6.27 -11.91 5.65
C GLY A 77 -5.32 -12.63 6.62
N ALA A 78 -5.79 -13.66 7.33
CA ALA A 78 -4.96 -14.43 8.26
C ALA A 78 -3.96 -15.37 7.54
N GLU A 79 -4.27 -15.80 6.33
CA GLU A 79 -3.47 -16.74 5.54
C GLU A 79 -2.92 -16.10 4.27
N TYR A 80 -3.08 -14.79 4.13
CA TYR A 80 -2.80 -14.05 2.90
C TYR A 80 -1.42 -14.34 2.32
N SER A 81 -0.37 -14.17 3.12
CA SER A 81 1.01 -14.36 2.67
C SER A 81 1.27 -15.79 2.17
N SER A 82 0.72 -16.78 2.85
CA SER A 82 0.89 -18.19 2.46
C SER A 82 0.15 -18.52 1.17
N LEU A 83 -1.08 -18.03 1.02
CA LEU A 83 -1.88 -18.23 -0.18
C LEU A 83 -1.27 -17.50 -1.38
N LEU A 84 -0.88 -16.24 -1.19
CA LEU A 84 -0.19 -15.46 -2.22
C LEU A 84 1.10 -16.15 -2.69
N LEU A 85 1.90 -16.67 -1.75
CA LEU A 85 3.13 -17.40 -2.12
C LEU A 85 2.82 -18.65 -2.95
N MET A 86 1.76 -19.38 -2.63
CA MET A 86 1.32 -20.54 -3.41
C MET A 86 0.90 -20.13 -4.82
N ASP A 87 0.14 -19.05 -4.96
CA ASP A 87 -0.33 -18.54 -6.25
C ASP A 87 0.84 -18.05 -7.12
N LEU A 88 1.80 -17.32 -6.54
CA LEU A 88 3.00 -16.85 -7.23
C LEU A 88 3.91 -17.98 -7.71
N GLN A 89 3.86 -19.14 -7.07
CA GLN A 89 4.59 -20.35 -7.48
C GLN A 89 3.82 -21.22 -8.47
N SER A 90 2.57 -20.90 -8.75
CA SER A 90 1.70 -21.60 -9.68
C SER A 90 1.61 -20.87 -11.03
N ASN A 91 0.90 -21.48 -12.00
CA ASN A 91 0.56 -20.81 -13.25
C ASN A 91 -0.65 -19.85 -13.11
N GLU A 92 -1.18 -19.68 -11.91
CA GLU A 92 -2.34 -18.86 -11.58
C GLU A 92 -1.94 -17.58 -10.82
N ALA A 93 -0.67 -17.18 -10.91
CA ALA A 93 -0.15 -15.99 -10.24
C ALA A 93 -0.97 -14.73 -10.59
N PRO A 94 -1.25 -13.85 -9.62
CA PRO A 94 -1.83 -12.54 -9.91
C PRO A 94 -0.81 -11.64 -10.62
N ASP A 95 -1.31 -10.73 -11.47
CA ASP A 95 -0.49 -9.74 -12.18
C ASP A 95 -0.03 -8.62 -11.25
N ALA A 96 -0.86 -8.27 -10.28
CA ALA A 96 -0.55 -7.31 -9.22
C ALA A 96 -1.09 -7.81 -7.88
N PHE A 97 -0.42 -7.49 -6.80
CA PHE A 97 -0.82 -7.95 -5.48
C PHE A 97 -0.36 -7.01 -4.37
N TRP A 98 -1.11 -7.00 -3.30
CA TRP A 98 -0.66 -6.39 -2.06
C TRP A 98 0.38 -7.28 -1.39
N ILE A 99 1.36 -6.69 -0.75
CA ILE A 99 2.40 -7.43 -0.04
C ILE A 99 2.63 -6.80 1.34
N MET A 100 2.87 -7.63 2.32
CA MET A 100 3.17 -7.17 3.67
C MET A 100 4.66 -6.84 3.80
N GLU A 101 4.96 -5.90 4.69
CA GLU A 101 6.32 -5.49 5.02
C GLU A 101 7.21 -6.65 5.53
N SER A 102 6.61 -7.66 6.17
CA SER A 102 7.30 -8.86 6.62
C SER A 102 7.77 -9.78 5.49
N ASP A 103 7.13 -9.72 4.33
CA ASP A 103 7.30 -10.70 3.25
C ASP A 103 8.18 -10.19 2.11
N ILE A 104 8.22 -8.86 1.90
CA ILE A 104 8.82 -8.26 0.70
C ILE A 104 10.27 -8.71 0.46
N LYS A 105 11.10 -8.77 1.51
CA LYS A 105 12.51 -9.16 1.36
C LYS A 105 12.66 -10.61 0.92
N ALA A 106 11.83 -11.51 1.44
CA ALA A 106 11.82 -12.91 1.04
C ALA A 106 11.35 -13.06 -0.43
N PHE A 107 10.32 -12.30 -0.83
CA PHE A 107 9.77 -12.35 -2.18
C PHE A 107 10.74 -11.77 -3.22
N ILE A 108 11.43 -10.67 -2.91
CA ILE A 108 12.51 -10.13 -3.74
C ILE A 108 13.63 -11.17 -3.90
N GLY A 109 14.10 -11.75 -2.78
CA GLY A 109 15.16 -12.77 -2.80
C GLY A 109 14.80 -14.03 -3.58
N ALA A 110 13.52 -14.36 -3.64
CA ALA A 110 12.99 -15.49 -4.43
C ALA A 110 12.68 -15.11 -5.89
N GLY A 111 12.85 -13.85 -6.29
CA GLY A 111 12.57 -13.39 -7.67
C GLY A 111 11.08 -13.35 -8.02
N LEU A 112 10.20 -13.21 -7.01
CA LEU A 112 8.75 -13.22 -7.18
C LEU A 112 8.16 -11.82 -7.46
N CYS A 113 8.96 -10.76 -7.31
CA CYS A 113 8.55 -9.38 -7.56
C CYS A 113 9.30 -8.83 -8.77
N ALA A 114 8.59 -8.15 -9.66
CA ALA A 114 9.19 -7.40 -10.75
C ALA A 114 9.74 -6.05 -10.28
N LYS A 115 10.76 -5.53 -10.96
CA LYS A 115 11.23 -4.17 -10.77
C LYS A 115 10.22 -3.17 -11.32
N LEU A 116 9.93 -2.12 -10.58
CA LEU A 116 8.95 -1.09 -10.94
C LEU A 116 9.58 0.23 -11.41
N ASN A 117 10.92 0.33 -11.43
CA ASN A 117 11.62 1.57 -11.78
C ASN A 117 11.12 2.19 -13.09
N ASP A 118 10.97 1.37 -14.15
CA ASP A 118 10.51 1.86 -15.46
C ASP A 118 9.04 2.32 -15.44
N ALA A 119 8.22 1.67 -14.61
CA ALA A 119 6.81 2.03 -14.45
C ALA A 119 6.61 3.31 -13.64
N LEU A 120 7.61 3.71 -12.85
CA LEU A 120 7.57 4.87 -11.96
C LEU A 120 8.21 6.13 -12.56
N THR A 121 8.70 6.08 -13.81
CA THR A 121 9.37 7.23 -14.45
C THR A 121 8.47 8.44 -14.65
N ASP A 122 7.16 8.24 -14.75
CA ASP A 122 6.15 9.30 -14.91
C ASP A 122 5.69 9.91 -13.57
N TYR A 123 6.18 9.40 -12.44
CA TYR A 123 5.80 9.86 -11.11
C TYR A 123 6.85 10.79 -10.53
N ASP A 124 6.39 11.78 -9.75
CA ASP A 124 7.28 12.64 -8.98
C ASP A 124 7.86 11.81 -7.83
N PRO A 125 9.19 11.66 -7.73
CA PRO A 125 9.80 10.90 -6.63
C PRO A 125 9.51 11.50 -5.26
N ASP A 126 9.20 12.80 -5.18
CA ASP A 126 8.87 13.49 -3.93
C ASP A 126 7.43 13.23 -3.47
N ASP A 127 6.56 12.63 -4.30
CA ASP A 127 5.21 12.23 -3.92
C ASP A 127 5.19 10.99 -2.99
N ILE A 128 6.30 10.25 -2.92
CA ILE A 128 6.43 9.08 -2.07
C ILE A 128 7.46 9.36 -0.98
N ASP A 129 7.05 9.30 0.28
CA ASP A 129 7.97 9.44 1.41
C ASP A 129 9.11 8.42 1.33
N ALA A 130 10.35 8.91 1.39
CA ALA A 130 11.53 8.06 1.22
C ALA A 130 11.67 6.99 2.32
N GLY A 131 11.23 7.29 3.55
CA GLY A 131 11.20 6.33 4.65
C GLY A 131 10.16 5.23 4.40
N ALA A 132 8.97 5.61 3.90
CA ALA A 132 7.95 4.65 3.54
C ALA A 132 8.40 3.73 2.39
N LEU A 133 9.14 4.28 1.41
CA LEU A 133 9.65 3.51 0.27
C LEU A 133 10.82 2.59 0.63
N SER A 134 11.55 2.87 1.71
CA SER A 134 12.81 2.18 2.03
C SER A 134 12.69 0.66 2.18
N LEU A 135 11.57 0.15 2.68
CA LEU A 135 11.32 -1.28 2.84
C LEU A 135 11.12 -2.01 1.51
N TRP A 136 10.65 -1.29 0.49
CA TRP A 136 10.22 -1.83 -0.80
C TRP A 136 11.31 -1.82 -1.86
N ARG A 137 12.56 -1.53 -1.44
CA ARG A 137 13.73 -1.43 -2.31
C ARG A 137 14.78 -2.48 -1.96
N ASP A 138 15.60 -2.78 -2.98
CA ASP A 138 16.89 -3.43 -2.83
C ASP A 138 17.92 -2.63 -3.64
N GLY A 139 18.79 -1.90 -2.96
CA GLY A 139 19.65 -0.89 -3.57
C GLY A 139 18.81 0.20 -4.26
N ASP A 140 19.04 0.39 -5.55
CA ASP A 140 18.31 1.37 -6.37
C ASP A 140 17.03 0.80 -7.01
N ASP A 141 16.83 -0.51 -6.94
CA ASP A 141 15.70 -1.20 -7.51
C ASP A 141 14.47 -1.12 -6.59
N ILE A 142 13.33 -0.70 -7.14
CA ILE A 142 12.03 -0.60 -6.46
C ILE A 142 11.18 -1.80 -6.88
N TYR A 143 10.65 -2.54 -5.92
CA TYR A 143 9.85 -3.75 -6.16
C TYR A 143 8.39 -3.62 -5.72
N ALA A 144 8.09 -2.66 -4.88
CA ALA A 144 6.72 -2.33 -4.51
C ALA A 144 6.60 -0.84 -4.18
N VAL A 145 5.37 -0.34 -4.15
CA VAL A 145 5.05 1.04 -3.76
C VAL A 145 4.22 0.99 -2.50
N PRO A 146 4.50 1.82 -1.47
CA PRO A 146 3.69 1.85 -0.26
C PRO A 146 2.25 2.28 -0.60
N PHE A 147 1.30 1.40 -0.34
CA PHE A 147 -0.13 1.67 -0.54
C PHE A 147 -0.69 2.59 0.55
N SER A 148 -0.22 2.40 1.79
CA SER A 148 -0.59 3.23 2.92
C SER A 148 0.54 3.27 3.95
N THR A 149 0.57 4.33 4.74
CA THR A 149 1.48 4.48 5.86
C THR A 149 0.67 4.69 7.12
N SER A 150 0.91 3.85 8.13
CA SER A 150 0.22 3.94 9.40
C SER A 150 1.21 4.32 10.49
N PRO A 151 1.16 5.55 11.03
CA PRO A 151 2.04 5.94 12.13
C PRO A 151 1.64 5.20 13.41
N PHE A 152 2.60 4.84 14.22
CA PHE A 152 2.34 4.43 15.60
C PHE A 152 1.98 5.67 16.41
N ILE A 153 0.75 5.68 16.92
CA ILE A 153 0.24 6.78 17.75
C ILE A 153 -0.22 6.24 19.09
N MET A 154 -0.16 7.08 20.11
CA MET A 154 -0.74 6.79 21.40
C MET A 154 -2.15 7.39 21.47
N ILE A 155 -3.14 6.55 21.70
CA ILE A 155 -4.50 6.95 21.99
C ILE A 155 -4.70 6.92 23.51
N TYR A 156 -5.25 7.96 24.10
CA TYR A 156 -5.48 8.04 25.53
C TYR A 156 -6.94 8.36 25.85
N ASN A 157 -7.37 7.91 27.04
CA ASN A 157 -8.68 8.24 27.56
C ASN A 157 -8.57 9.49 28.42
N LYS A 158 -9.14 10.60 27.94
CA LYS A 158 -9.09 11.89 28.60
C LYS A 158 -9.73 11.88 30.00
N ASP A 159 -10.85 11.18 30.15
CA ASP A 159 -11.57 11.11 31.43
C ASP A 159 -10.75 10.41 32.50
N LEU A 160 -9.91 9.42 32.15
CA LEU A 160 -9.03 8.76 33.11
C LEU A 160 -7.91 9.70 33.59
N PHE A 161 -7.37 10.56 32.71
CA PHE A 161 -6.40 11.56 33.12
C PHE A 161 -7.04 12.58 34.09
N GLU A 162 -8.24 13.07 33.78
CA GLU A 162 -8.99 13.98 34.64
C GLU A 162 -9.32 13.35 36.01
N GLN A 163 -9.82 12.11 36.05
CA GLN A 163 -10.12 11.35 37.26
C GLN A 163 -8.87 11.11 38.12
N ALA A 164 -7.72 10.92 37.47
CA ALA A 164 -6.44 10.75 38.15
C ALA A 164 -5.85 12.11 38.68
N GLY A 165 -6.43 13.22 38.29
CA GLY A 165 -5.92 14.56 38.61
C GLY A 165 -4.66 14.93 37.81
N LEU A 166 -4.49 14.36 36.64
CA LEU A 166 -3.37 14.58 35.73
C LEU A 166 -3.73 15.63 34.67
N LYS A 167 -2.74 16.33 34.15
CA LYS A 167 -2.89 17.18 32.97
C LYS A 167 -3.20 16.33 31.73
N ASP A 168 -3.78 16.94 30.72
CA ASP A 168 -3.89 16.35 29.38
C ASP A 168 -2.49 16.06 28.82
N PRO A 169 -2.24 14.88 28.22
CA PRO A 169 -0.94 14.55 27.60
C PRO A 169 -0.42 15.61 26.64
N ASN A 170 -1.30 16.27 25.90
CA ASN A 170 -0.90 17.35 24.98
C ASN A 170 -0.38 18.60 25.72
N GLU A 171 -0.78 18.83 26.96
CA GLU A 171 -0.21 19.90 27.79
C GLU A 171 1.24 19.60 28.16
N TYR A 172 1.54 18.35 28.56
CA TYR A 172 2.94 17.91 28.79
C TYR A 172 3.78 18.03 27.52
N VAL A 173 3.21 17.69 26.35
CA VAL A 173 3.91 17.83 25.06
C VAL A 173 4.20 19.30 24.77
N ALA A 174 3.22 20.19 24.95
CA ALA A 174 3.37 21.63 24.73
C ALA A 174 4.42 22.28 25.68
N GLU A 175 4.54 21.75 26.90
CA GLU A 175 5.54 22.15 27.88
C GLU A 175 6.92 21.52 27.66
N GLY A 176 7.06 20.57 26.72
CA GLY A 176 8.30 19.82 26.51
C GLY A 176 8.63 18.83 27.63
N THR A 177 7.64 18.46 28.44
CA THR A 177 7.80 17.59 29.63
C THR A 177 7.24 16.19 29.45
N TRP A 178 6.73 15.81 28.24
CA TRP A 178 6.30 14.47 27.93
C TRP A 178 7.51 13.57 27.65
N THR A 179 8.03 12.96 28.70
CA THR A 179 9.16 12.02 28.69
C THR A 179 8.70 10.61 29.06
N TRP A 180 9.57 9.62 28.93
CA TRP A 180 9.29 8.24 29.37
C TRP A 180 8.98 8.19 30.88
N GLU A 181 9.69 8.97 31.70
CA GLU A 181 9.45 9.09 33.12
C GLU A 181 8.06 9.67 33.43
N THR A 182 7.70 10.77 32.75
CA THR A 182 6.38 11.39 32.87
C THR A 182 5.28 10.42 32.44
N PHE A 183 5.49 9.72 31.33
CA PHE A 183 4.57 8.68 30.87
C PHE A 183 4.35 7.62 31.95
N ARG A 184 5.43 7.03 32.47
CA ARG A 184 5.37 6.00 33.51
C ARG A 184 4.63 6.48 34.78
N GLU A 185 4.94 7.68 35.25
CA GLU A 185 4.28 8.24 36.44
C GLU A 185 2.77 8.53 36.18
N CYS A 186 2.40 8.99 34.99
CA CYS A 186 1.00 9.12 34.60
C CYS A 186 0.28 7.77 34.63
N MET A 187 0.86 6.73 34.01
CA MET A 187 0.25 5.39 33.95
C MET A 187 0.09 4.78 35.34
N LYS A 188 1.10 4.94 36.21
CA LYS A 188 1.05 4.52 37.61
C LYS A 188 -0.04 5.26 38.39
N THR A 189 -0.12 6.59 38.25
CA THR A 189 -1.12 7.43 38.92
C THR A 189 -2.53 7.07 38.50
N ILE A 190 -2.77 6.82 37.20
CA ILE A 190 -4.07 6.34 36.71
C ILE A 190 -4.43 5.04 37.39
N LYS A 191 -3.50 4.05 37.45
CA LYS A 191 -3.76 2.77 38.12
C LYS A 191 -4.10 2.93 39.59
N GLU A 192 -3.35 3.78 40.31
CA GLU A 192 -3.55 4.02 41.75
C GLU A 192 -4.87 4.74 42.05
N LYS A 193 -5.26 5.70 41.22
CA LYS A 193 -6.45 6.55 41.46
C LYS A 193 -7.75 5.94 40.95
N THR A 194 -7.69 5.20 39.85
CA THR A 194 -8.89 4.70 39.16
C THR A 194 -9.06 3.19 39.22
N GLY A 195 -8.01 2.45 39.56
CA GLY A 195 -7.98 0.99 39.50
C GLY A 195 -7.81 0.42 38.08
N VAL A 196 -7.88 1.25 37.04
CA VAL A 196 -7.69 0.85 35.65
C VAL A 196 -6.20 0.82 35.29
N TYR A 197 -5.77 -0.09 34.45
CA TYR A 197 -4.38 -0.07 33.93
C TYR A 197 -4.16 1.19 33.08
N GLY A 198 -3.09 1.90 33.37
CA GLY A 198 -2.77 3.16 32.70
C GLY A 198 -2.32 2.98 31.25
N TYR A 199 -1.72 1.83 30.94
CA TYR A 199 -1.26 1.52 29.59
C TYR A 199 -1.51 0.06 29.23
N MET A 200 -1.78 -0.18 27.97
CA MET A 200 -1.89 -1.52 27.39
C MET A 200 -1.41 -1.46 25.94
N THR A 201 -0.55 -2.39 25.57
CA THR A 201 -0.22 -2.61 24.16
C THR A 201 -1.40 -3.25 23.43
N VAL A 202 -1.60 -2.89 22.16
CA VAL A 202 -2.61 -3.57 21.34
C VAL A 202 -2.13 -4.99 21.06
N ASN A 203 -2.77 -5.96 21.69
CA ASN A 203 -2.57 -7.36 21.41
C ASN A 203 -3.94 -7.99 21.12
N ASN A 204 -4.35 -7.94 19.88
CA ASN A 204 -5.51 -8.72 19.45
C ASN A 204 -5.06 -9.96 18.66
N ALA A 205 -5.93 -10.95 18.54
CA ALA A 205 -5.61 -12.28 18.02
C ALA A 205 -5.03 -12.28 16.58
N GLY A 206 -5.20 -11.20 15.80
CA GLY A 206 -4.63 -11.06 14.47
C GLY A 206 -3.24 -10.41 14.42
N PHE A 207 -2.67 -10.05 15.59
CA PHE A 207 -1.38 -9.33 15.69
C PHE A 207 -0.45 -9.93 16.74
N ALA A 208 -0.67 -11.16 17.15
CA ALA A 208 0.16 -11.83 18.15
C ALA A 208 1.62 -12.01 17.69
N ASP A 209 1.84 -12.09 16.40
CA ASP A 209 3.14 -12.16 15.73
C ASP A 209 3.86 -10.80 15.62
N ARG A 210 3.18 -9.70 16.00
CA ARG A 210 3.73 -8.34 15.94
C ARG A 210 4.19 -7.80 17.29
N THR A 211 4.63 -8.67 18.19
CA THR A 211 5.16 -8.30 19.51
C THR A 211 6.34 -7.35 19.39
N GLU A 212 7.20 -7.57 18.42
CA GLU A 212 8.34 -6.69 18.11
C GLU A 212 7.88 -5.26 17.81
N MET A 213 6.84 -5.07 17.01
CA MET A 213 6.30 -3.73 16.70
C MET A 213 5.77 -3.02 17.95
N ASN A 214 5.18 -3.74 18.88
CA ASN A 214 4.70 -3.20 20.16
C ASN A 214 5.85 -2.76 21.07
N LEU A 215 7.00 -3.42 21.02
CA LEU A 215 8.19 -3.10 21.80
C LEU A 215 9.08 -2.06 21.15
N THR A 216 9.02 -1.90 19.83
CA THR A 216 9.87 -0.97 19.07
C THR A 216 9.89 0.46 19.63
N PRO A 217 8.75 1.09 19.99
CA PRO A 217 8.76 2.44 20.56
C PRO A 217 9.57 2.53 21.86
N PHE A 218 9.49 1.50 22.71
CA PHE A 218 10.23 1.46 23.97
C PHE A 218 11.71 1.23 23.72
N VAL A 219 12.06 0.20 22.94
CA VAL A 219 13.46 -0.14 22.63
C VAL A 219 14.18 1.05 21.99
N ARG A 220 13.59 1.64 20.95
CA ARG A 220 14.18 2.81 20.27
C ARG A 220 14.14 4.07 21.10
N GLY A 221 13.12 4.23 21.95
CA GLY A 221 13.02 5.36 22.89
C GLY A 221 14.15 5.41 23.91
N PHE A 222 14.80 4.28 24.19
CA PHE A 222 15.99 4.17 25.04
C PHE A 222 17.30 4.11 24.23
N GLY A 223 17.26 4.29 22.91
CA GLY A 223 18.45 4.28 22.04
C GLY A 223 18.88 2.89 21.56
N GLY A 224 18.08 1.87 21.86
CA GLY A 224 18.31 0.51 21.39
C GLY A 224 17.70 0.24 20.01
N ASP A 225 17.87 -0.98 19.53
CA ASP A 225 17.18 -1.53 18.36
C ASP A 225 17.13 -3.06 18.44
N PHE A 226 16.33 -3.71 17.58
CA PHE A 226 16.27 -5.17 17.49
C PHE A 226 17.46 -5.73 16.69
N TRP A 227 17.90 -5.04 15.66
CA TRP A 227 19.00 -5.37 14.77
C TRP A 227 19.75 -4.13 14.28
N THR A 228 20.92 -4.34 13.78
CA THR A 228 21.72 -3.31 13.09
C THR A 228 21.24 -3.16 11.64
N ASP A 229 21.76 -2.16 10.94
CA ASP A 229 21.52 -1.97 9.50
C ASP A 229 22.01 -3.18 8.68
N ASP A 230 23.02 -3.90 9.16
CA ASP A 230 23.55 -5.14 8.57
C ASP A 230 22.76 -6.40 9.02
N LEU A 231 21.62 -6.23 9.67
CA LEU A 231 20.73 -7.29 10.18
C LEU A 231 21.34 -8.19 11.26
N GLU A 232 22.36 -7.73 11.97
CA GLU A 232 22.86 -8.40 13.15
C GLU A 232 21.96 -8.11 14.36
N VAL A 233 21.78 -9.10 15.22
CA VAL A 233 20.95 -8.97 16.43
C VAL A 233 21.52 -7.90 17.37
N LYS A 234 20.67 -6.95 17.81
CA LYS A 234 21.02 -5.84 18.71
C LYS A 234 20.10 -5.73 19.93
N ILE A 235 19.08 -6.61 20.03
CA ILE A 235 18.11 -6.56 21.13
C ILE A 235 18.74 -6.83 22.50
N ASP A 236 19.94 -7.41 22.55
CA ASP A 236 20.71 -7.71 23.74
C ASP A 236 21.65 -6.56 24.17
N SER A 237 21.63 -5.41 23.47
CA SER A 237 22.36 -4.22 23.91
C SER A 237 21.80 -3.66 25.23
N ALA A 238 22.61 -2.93 25.98
CA ALA A 238 22.20 -2.33 27.24
C ALA A 238 20.97 -1.38 27.08
N GLU A 239 20.95 -0.62 26.01
CA GLU A 239 19.89 0.31 25.65
C GLU A 239 18.61 -0.43 25.30
N SER A 240 18.70 -1.52 24.51
CA SER A 240 17.56 -2.34 24.14
C SER A 240 16.96 -3.03 25.35
N ILE A 241 17.82 -3.61 26.23
CA ILE A 241 17.39 -4.22 27.50
C ILE A 241 16.68 -3.18 28.37
N ALA A 242 17.21 -1.96 28.49
CA ALA A 242 16.58 -0.89 29.26
C ALA A 242 15.17 -0.55 28.73
N GLY A 243 14.99 -0.50 27.40
CA GLY A 243 13.68 -0.28 26.78
C GLY A 243 12.67 -1.40 27.04
N VAL A 244 13.14 -2.64 27.02
CA VAL A 244 12.27 -3.82 27.32
C VAL A 244 11.92 -3.90 28.80
N GLN A 245 12.80 -3.48 29.71
CA GLN A 245 12.57 -3.50 31.14
C GLN A 245 11.72 -2.32 31.66
N PHE A 246 11.57 -1.29 30.87
CA PHE A 246 10.74 -0.12 31.20
C PHE A 246 9.27 -0.47 31.36
#